data_89688254aef71d3ba9a5902a00d2d481
#
_entry.id   89688254aef71d3ba9a5902a00d2d481
#
_cell.length_a   1.000
_cell.length_b   1.000
_cell.length_c   1.000
_cell.angle_alpha   90.00
_cell.angle_beta   90.00
_cell.angle_gamma   90.00
#
_symmetry.space_group_name_H-M   'P 1'
#
loop_
_entity.id
_entity.type
_entity.pdbx_description
1 polymer ?
#
loop_
_entity_poly.entity_id
_entity_poly.type
_entity_poly.pdbx_seq_one_letter_code
_entity_poly.pdbx_strand_id
1 'polypeptide(L)'
;LTINSSGSLKDINNFKDIRSENIGLDSTRLSQIERNLDSEGEKNSINSTFSLIRKFKKKKRLLTLNGGYNFSEEAGLVLLKSFNQFYLEGKEQKQDQRLNRNITNSSLNSRLSYTEPLGDKWTTQVNYYYNINKNLSNKLTHEFDELSQDYTRSIDSLSNIFNYRVQTN
;
A
#
# COMPACT_ATOMS: atom_id res chain seq x y z
N LEU A 1 9.21 -12.24 -28.69
CA LEU A 1 8.41 -11.45 -27.79
C LEU A 1 7.60 -12.38 -26.87
N THR A 2 7.69 -12.17 -25.59
CA THR A 2 6.87 -12.86 -24.58
C THR A 2 6.18 -11.80 -23.74
N ILE A 3 4.88 -11.97 -23.50
CA ILE A 3 4.07 -11.11 -22.64
C ILE A 3 3.29 -12.03 -21.70
N ASN A 4 3.38 -11.77 -20.40
CA ASN A 4 2.59 -12.44 -19.37
C ASN A 4 1.86 -11.38 -18.57
N SER A 5 0.58 -11.60 -18.34
CA SER A 5 -0.25 -10.73 -17.50
C SER A 5 -1.10 -11.56 -16.56
N SER A 6 -1.23 -11.08 -15.35
CA SER A 6 -2.11 -11.64 -14.32
C SER A 6 -2.87 -10.52 -13.62
N GLY A 7 -4.10 -10.79 -13.23
CA GLY A 7 -4.92 -9.91 -12.42
C GLY A 7 -5.43 -10.64 -11.19
N SER A 8 -5.68 -9.93 -10.11
CA SER A 8 -6.36 -10.45 -8.93
C SER A 8 -7.34 -9.43 -8.37
N LEU A 9 -8.46 -9.96 -7.92
CA LEU A 9 -9.48 -9.27 -7.14
C LEU A 9 -9.48 -9.89 -5.74
N LYS A 10 -9.48 -9.07 -4.71
CA LYS A 10 -9.49 -9.56 -3.33
C LYS A 10 -10.41 -8.69 -2.49
N ASP A 11 -11.36 -9.33 -1.82
CA ASP A 11 -12.14 -8.72 -0.77
C ASP A 11 -11.36 -8.76 0.55
N ILE A 12 -11.44 -7.68 1.31
CA ILE A 12 -10.78 -7.51 2.60
C ILE A 12 -11.88 -7.33 3.64
N ASN A 13 -12.04 -8.32 4.50
CA ASN A 13 -12.91 -8.24 5.66
C ASN A 13 -12.09 -8.65 6.88
N ASN A 14 -11.95 -7.75 7.83
CA ASN A 14 -11.18 -8.01 9.04
C ASN A 14 -11.84 -7.35 10.24
N PHE A 15 -12.13 -8.16 11.24
CA PHE A 15 -12.61 -7.70 12.53
C PHE A 15 -11.54 -7.95 13.59
N LYS A 16 -11.27 -6.94 14.42
CA LYS A 16 -10.30 -7.02 15.51
C LYS A 16 -10.88 -6.41 16.78
N ASP A 17 -10.93 -7.21 17.83
CA ASP A 17 -11.27 -6.80 19.19
C ASP A 17 -9.99 -6.80 20.05
N ILE A 18 -9.70 -5.69 20.69
CA ILE A 18 -8.52 -5.50 21.54
C ILE A 18 -8.99 -5.04 22.90
N ARG A 19 -8.60 -5.78 23.95
CA ARG A 19 -8.77 -5.41 25.34
C ARG A 19 -7.44 -5.38 26.03
N SER A 20 -7.17 -4.32 26.74
CA SER A 20 -5.91 -4.14 27.50
C SER A 20 -6.23 -3.48 28.84
N GLU A 21 -5.60 -3.96 29.89
CA GLU A 21 -5.65 -3.39 31.22
C GLU A 21 -4.23 -3.07 31.70
N ASN A 22 -4.06 -1.90 32.29
CA ASN A 22 -2.86 -1.52 33.00
C ASN A 22 -3.12 -1.63 34.51
N ILE A 23 -2.27 -2.40 35.19
CA ILE A 23 -2.37 -2.67 36.62
C ILE A 23 -1.10 -2.15 37.30
N GLY A 24 -1.28 -1.39 38.38
CA GLY A 24 -0.17 -0.91 39.19
C GLY A 24 0.50 -2.03 40.03
N LEU A 25 1.64 -1.71 40.63
CA LEU A 25 2.40 -2.66 41.45
C LEU A 25 1.62 -3.15 42.70
N ASP A 26 0.65 -2.38 43.16
CA ASP A 26 -0.26 -2.67 44.26
C ASP A 26 -1.55 -3.39 43.82
N SER A 27 -1.57 -3.91 42.57
CA SER A 27 -2.73 -4.55 41.93
C SER A 27 -3.93 -3.63 41.70
N THR A 28 -3.75 -2.31 41.80
CA THR A 28 -4.80 -1.36 41.42
C THR A 28 -4.93 -1.25 39.90
N ARG A 29 -6.15 -1.17 39.38
CA ARG A 29 -6.38 -0.90 37.96
C ARG A 29 -6.10 0.57 37.67
N LEU A 30 -5.17 0.85 36.76
CA LEU A 30 -4.79 2.20 36.34
C LEU A 30 -5.59 2.66 35.13
N SER A 31 -5.72 1.81 34.14
CA SER A 31 -6.52 2.09 32.94
C SER A 31 -7.00 0.80 32.29
N GLN A 32 -8.10 0.93 31.53
CA GLN A 32 -8.65 -0.11 30.68
C GLN A 32 -8.90 0.48 29.30
N ILE A 33 -8.55 -0.27 28.27
CA ILE A 33 -8.74 0.09 26.88
C ILE A 33 -9.52 -1.03 26.19
N GLU A 34 -10.64 -0.68 25.60
CA GLU A 34 -11.40 -1.55 24.69
C GLU A 34 -11.41 -0.90 23.31
N ARG A 35 -11.05 -1.66 22.27
CA ARG A 35 -11.01 -1.16 20.90
C ARG A 35 -11.51 -2.20 19.93
N ASN A 36 -12.51 -1.83 19.15
CA ASN A 36 -13.07 -2.62 18.08
C ASN A 36 -12.71 -1.96 16.75
N LEU A 37 -12.17 -2.74 15.84
CA LEU A 37 -11.84 -2.36 14.48
C LEU A 37 -12.61 -3.29 13.54
N ASP A 38 -13.42 -2.70 12.69
CA ASP A 38 -14.10 -3.40 11.60
C ASP A 38 -13.64 -2.81 10.27
N SER A 39 -13.05 -3.64 9.42
CA SER A 39 -12.44 -3.21 8.17
C SER A 39 -13.04 -3.96 7.00
N GLU A 40 -13.59 -3.23 6.06
CA GLU A 40 -14.11 -3.74 4.79
C GLU A 40 -13.38 -3.07 3.62
N GLY A 41 -13.15 -3.78 2.56
CA GLY A 41 -12.52 -3.20 1.39
C GLY A 41 -12.32 -4.18 0.25
N GLU A 42 -11.86 -3.61 -0.85
CA GLU A 42 -11.53 -4.32 -2.08
C GLU A 42 -10.13 -3.95 -2.55
N LYS A 43 -9.41 -4.91 -3.07
CA LYS A 43 -8.11 -4.72 -3.69
C LYS A 43 -8.07 -5.33 -5.07
N ASN A 44 -7.81 -4.49 -6.06
CA ASN A 44 -7.61 -4.87 -7.44
C ASN A 44 -6.12 -4.78 -7.77
N SER A 45 -5.56 -5.76 -8.46
CA SER A 45 -4.20 -5.67 -8.93
C SER A 45 -3.99 -6.31 -10.30
N ILE A 46 -3.08 -5.71 -11.06
CA ILE A 46 -2.65 -6.17 -12.37
C ILE A 46 -1.13 -6.20 -12.37
N ASN A 47 -0.57 -7.34 -12.77
CA ASN A 47 0.85 -7.50 -12.99
C ASN A 47 1.09 -7.93 -14.44
N SER A 48 1.95 -7.21 -15.14
CA SER A 48 2.30 -7.53 -16.52
C SER A 48 3.81 -7.51 -16.69
N THR A 49 4.33 -8.49 -17.38
CA THR A 49 5.76 -8.56 -17.76
C THR A 49 5.88 -8.76 -19.24
N PHE A 50 6.92 -8.16 -19.83
CA PHE A 50 7.26 -8.39 -21.22
C PHE A 50 8.75 -8.61 -21.40
N SER A 51 9.10 -9.42 -22.40
CA SER A 51 10.47 -9.68 -22.80
C SER A 51 10.56 -9.70 -24.32
N LEU A 52 11.44 -8.87 -24.86
CA LEU A 52 11.77 -8.83 -26.28
C LEU A 52 13.25 -9.13 -26.44
N ILE A 53 13.57 -10.15 -27.23
CA ILE A 53 14.94 -10.55 -27.55
C ILE A 53 15.14 -10.47 -29.06
N ARG A 54 16.11 -9.69 -29.49
CA ARG A 54 16.53 -9.59 -30.89
C ARG A 54 17.95 -10.11 -31.05
N LYS A 55 18.08 -11.19 -31.77
CA LYS A 55 19.37 -11.74 -32.23
C LYS A 55 19.74 -11.10 -33.57
N PHE A 56 20.98 -10.74 -33.73
CA PHE A 56 21.51 -10.18 -34.99
C PHE A 56 22.24 -11.23 -35.79
N LYS A 57 22.59 -10.91 -37.06
CA LYS A 57 23.38 -11.80 -37.94
C LYS A 57 24.77 -12.10 -37.38
N LYS A 58 25.41 -11.13 -36.69
CA LYS A 58 26.67 -11.32 -35.99
C LYS A 58 26.45 -12.22 -34.78
N LYS A 59 27.17 -13.33 -34.69
CA LYS A 59 27.10 -14.27 -33.56
C LYS A 59 27.31 -13.53 -32.22
N LYS A 60 26.59 -13.89 -31.18
CA LYS A 60 26.63 -13.32 -29.82
C LYS A 60 26.13 -11.86 -29.70
N ARG A 61 25.83 -11.15 -30.79
CA ARG A 61 25.20 -9.84 -30.74
C ARG A 61 23.72 -9.97 -30.39
N LEU A 62 23.33 -9.30 -29.33
CA LEU A 62 22.01 -9.47 -28.74
C LEU A 62 21.48 -8.13 -28.20
N LEU A 63 20.22 -7.84 -28.47
CA LEU A 63 19.44 -6.77 -27.82
C LEU A 63 18.32 -7.41 -27.04
N THR A 64 18.23 -7.09 -25.76
CA THR A 64 17.16 -7.57 -24.88
C THR A 64 16.48 -6.39 -24.22
N LEU A 65 15.15 -6.34 -24.32
CA LEU A 65 14.31 -5.40 -23.58
C LEU A 65 13.38 -6.21 -22.70
N ASN A 66 13.51 -6.05 -21.39
CA ASN A 66 12.62 -6.62 -20.40
C ASN A 66 11.90 -5.49 -19.67
N GLY A 67 10.68 -5.73 -19.29
CA GLY A 67 9.95 -4.78 -18.48
C GLY A 67 8.84 -5.43 -17.68
N GLY A 68 8.38 -4.70 -16.66
CA GLY A 68 7.27 -5.07 -15.82
C GLY A 68 6.44 -3.85 -15.45
N TYR A 69 5.15 -4.01 -15.47
CA TYR A 69 4.17 -3.03 -15.00
C TYR A 69 3.31 -3.66 -13.92
N ASN A 70 3.27 -3.00 -12.77
CA ASN A 70 2.39 -3.38 -11.67
C ASN A 70 1.46 -2.21 -11.38
N PHE A 71 0.20 -2.53 -11.22
CA PHE A 71 -0.85 -1.61 -10.79
C PHE A 71 -1.65 -2.25 -9.67
N SER A 72 -1.94 -1.50 -8.62
CA SER A 72 -2.90 -1.91 -7.60
C SER A 72 -3.71 -0.74 -7.10
N GLU A 73 -4.97 -0.98 -6.89
CA GLU A 73 -5.92 -0.08 -6.26
C GLU A 73 -6.56 -0.78 -5.08
N GLU A 74 -6.61 -0.10 -3.94
CA GLU A 74 -7.22 -0.59 -2.72
C GLU A 74 -8.16 0.49 -2.20
N ALA A 75 -9.44 0.18 -2.10
CA ALA A 75 -10.46 1.01 -1.49
C ALA A 75 -10.99 0.31 -0.24
N GLY A 76 -11.08 1.03 0.88
CA GLY A 76 -11.52 0.44 2.12
C GLY A 76 -12.12 1.42 3.10
N LEU A 77 -12.98 0.87 3.94
CA LEU A 77 -13.62 1.51 5.07
C LEU A 77 -13.12 0.83 6.35
N VAL A 78 -12.79 1.63 7.35
CA VAL A 78 -12.50 1.13 8.70
C VAL A 78 -13.38 1.86 9.70
N LEU A 79 -14.13 1.12 10.47
CA LEU A 79 -14.86 1.62 11.64
C LEU A 79 -14.01 1.35 12.89
N LEU A 80 -13.71 2.39 13.62
CA LEU A 80 -12.97 2.34 14.87
C LEU A 80 -13.89 2.78 16.02
N LYS A 81 -14.15 1.87 16.96
CA LYS A 81 -14.76 2.21 18.24
C LYS A 81 -13.75 1.93 19.34
N SER A 82 -13.47 2.92 20.17
CA SER A 82 -12.54 2.79 21.30
C SER A 82 -13.14 3.42 22.55
N PHE A 83 -13.01 2.72 23.66
CA PHE A 83 -13.36 3.17 24.98
C PHE A 83 -12.12 3.04 25.88
N ASN A 84 -11.66 4.16 26.42
CA ASN A 84 -10.53 4.21 27.33
C ASN A 84 -11.02 4.75 28.67
N GLN A 85 -10.78 4.01 29.75
CA GLN A 85 -11.11 4.41 31.11
C GLN A 85 -9.82 4.57 31.91
N PHE A 86 -9.65 5.74 32.53
CA PHE A 86 -8.52 6.09 33.40
C PHE A 86 -9.03 6.17 34.84
N TYR A 87 -8.79 5.11 35.63
CA TYR A 87 -9.38 4.98 36.97
C TYR A 87 -8.84 6.01 37.96
N LEU A 88 -7.54 6.35 37.88
CA LEU A 88 -6.92 7.33 38.78
C LEU A 88 -7.45 8.76 38.58
N GLU A 89 -7.77 9.09 37.34
CA GLU A 89 -8.24 10.42 36.98
C GLU A 89 -9.77 10.51 36.93
N GLY A 90 -10.48 9.39 37.02
CA GLY A 90 -11.92 9.31 36.84
C GLY A 90 -12.38 9.76 35.43
N LYS A 91 -11.51 9.66 34.43
CA LYS A 91 -11.78 10.10 33.07
C LYS A 91 -12.12 8.96 32.15
N GLU A 92 -13.07 9.21 31.25
CA GLU A 92 -13.44 8.34 30.15
C GLU A 92 -13.19 9.05 28.82
N GLN A 93 -12.66 8.32 27.85
CA GLN A 93 -12.48 8.79 26.49
C GLN A 93 -13.10 7.80 25.53
N LYS A 94 -14.04 8.30 24.73
CA LYS A 94 -14.71 7.53 23.67
C LYS A 94 -14.26 8.05 22.33
N GLN A 95 -14.03 7.13 21.39
CA GLN A 95 -13.78 7.45 19.99
C GLN A 95 -14.68 6.56 19.15
N ASP A 96 -15.41 7.16 18.23
CA ASP A 96 -16.18 6.46 17.21
C ASP A 96 -15.89 7.15 15.88
N GLN A 97 -15.14 6.47 15.03
CA GLN A 97 -14.56 7.06 13.82
C GLN A 97 -14.74 6.13 12.61
N ARG A 98 -15.01 6.76 11.47
CA ARG A 98 -15.03 6.13 10.16
C ARG A 98 -13.85 6.65 9.34
N LEU A 99 -13.00 5.74 8.90
CA LEU A 99 -11.86 6.01 8.06
C LEU A 99 -12.11 5.47 6.66
N ASN A 100 -12.19 6.34 5.68
CA ASN A 100 -12.20 5.98 4.27
C ASN A 100 -10.76 6.05 3.74
N ARG A 101 -10.30 4.98 3.10
CA ARG A 101 -8.95 4.88 2.56
C ARG A 101 -8.97 4.42 1.10
N ASN A 102 -8.33 5.21 0.23
CA ASN A 102 -8.08 4.83 -1.15
C ASN A 102 -6.58 4.92 -1.43
N ILE A 103 -6.00 3.82 -1.88
CA ILE A 103 -4.58 3.74 -2.21
C ILE A 103 -4.44 3.24 -3.63
N THR A 104 -3.73 4.00 -4.47
CA THR A 104 -3.37 3.59 -5.82
C THR A 104 -1.86 3.53 -5.94
N ASN A 105 -1.34 2.37 -6.34
CA ASN A 105 0.06 2.18 -6.62
C ASN A 105 0.26 1.81 -8.09
N SER A 106 1.25 2.40 -8.73
CA SER A 106 1.70 1.96 -10.04
C SER A 106 3.21 1.97 -10.12
N SER A 107 3.77 0.93 -10.72
CA SER A 107 5.21 0.86 -10.97
C SER A 107 5.48 0.34 -12.37
N LEU A 108 6.45 0.95 -13.02
CA LEU A 108 7.00 0.51 -14.29
C LEU A 108 8.50 0.33 -14.11
N ASN A 109 8.99 -0.86 -14.42
CA ASN A 109 10.42 -1.15 -14.48
C ASN A 109 10.79 -1.62 -15.88
N SER A 110 11.96 -1.24 -16.36
CA SER A 110 12.47 -1.73 -17.63
C SER A 110 14.00 -1.84 -17.62
N ARG A 111 14.50 -2.81 -18.35
CA ARG A 111 15.93 -3.05 -18.57
C ARG A 111 16.18 -3.26 -20.05
N LEU A 112 16.98 -2.39 -20.63
CA LEU A 112 17.54 -2.56 -21.96
C LEU A 112 18.98 -3.06 -21.82
N SER A 113 19.29 -4.16 -22.47
CA SER A 113 20.64 -4.76 -22.49
C SER A 113 21.10 -4.95 -23.93
N TYR A 114 22.25 -4.41 -24.26
CA TYR A 114 22.91 -4.62 -25.56
C TYR A 114 24.24 -5.33 -25.36
N THR A 115 24.42 -6.44 -26.06
CA THR A 115 25.61 -7.24 -26.03
C THR A 115 26.30 -7.18 -27.39
N GLU A 116 27.57 -6.78 -27.43
CA GLU A 116 28.43 -6.67 -28.62
C GLU A 116 29.66 -7.54 -28.48
N PRO A 117 29.87 -8.50 -29.37
CA PRO A 117 31.12 -9.24 -29.46
C PRO A 117 32.21 -8.40 -30.14
N LEU A 118 33.32 -8.16 -29.44
CA LEU A 118 34.49 -7.39 -29.91
C LEU A 118 35.58 -8.30 -30.53
N GLY A 119 35.21 -9.49 -30.96
CA GLY A 119 36.07 -10.52 -31.52
C GLY A 119 35.71 -11.90 -30.97
N ASP A 120 36.57 -12.86 -31.08
CA ASP A 120 36.28 -14.23 -30.66
C ASP A 120 36.30 -14.41 -29.12
N LYS A 121 37.14 -13.63 -28.44
CA LYS A 121 37.43 -13.79 -27.01
C LYS A 121 36.75 -12.76 -26.13
N TRP A 122 36.31 -11.61 -26.65
CA TRP A 122 35.80 -10.49 -25.88
C TRP A 122 34.35 -10.18 -26.23
N THR A 123 33.56 -9.86 -25.21
CA THR A 123 32.18 -9.43 -25.35
C THR A 123 31.92 -8.27 -24.38
N THR A 124 31.36 -7.20 -24.90
CA THR A 124 30.91 -6.04 -24.08
C THR A 124 29.41 -6.06 -23.93
N GLN A 125 28.93 -5.72 -22.76
CA GLN A 125 27.51 -5.58 -22.50
C GLN A 125 27.22 -4.21 -21.84
N VAL A 126 26.27 -3.50 -22.40
CA VAL A 126 25.74 -2.24 -21.85
C VAL A 126 24.33 -2.48 -21.35
N ASN A 127 24.03 -2.04 -20.15
CA ASN A 127 22.71 -2.15 -19.56
C ASN A 127 22.20 -0.75 -19.18
N TYR A 128 20.95 -0.49 -19.49
CA TYR A 128 20.22 0.68 -19.03
C TYR A 128 18.99 0.22 -18.25
N TYR A 129 18.80 0.81 -17.09
CA TYR A 129 17.66 0.53 -16.22
C TYR A 129 16.80 1.77 -16.11
N TYR A 130 15.50 1.56 -16.10
CA TYR A 130 14.54 2.61 -15.84
C TYR A 130 13.48 2.09 -14.88
N ASN A 131 13.24 2.83 -13.80
CA ASN A 131 12.20 2.50 -12.83
C ASN A 131 11.44 3.76 -12.45
N ILE A 132 10.12 3.66 -12.40
CA ILE A 132 9.24 4.70 -11.92
C ILE A 132 8.18 4.07 -11.02
N ASN A 133 8.02 4.64 -9.81
CA ASN A 133 7.00 4.27 -8.85
C ASN A 133 6.15 5.49 -8.55
N LYS A 134 4.84 5.30 -8.55
CA LYS A 134 3.86 6.30 -8.14
C LYS A 134 2.97 5.70 -7.06
N ASN A 135 2.72 6.47 -6.02
CA ASN A 135 1.77 6.13 -4.99
C ASN A 135 0.86 7.33 -4.74
N LEU A 136 -0.42 7.09 -4.72
CA LEU A 136 -1.45 8.02 -4.28
C LEU A 136 -2.19 7.37 -3.13
N SER A 137 -2.19 8.01 -1.97
CA SER A 137 -2.93 7.59 -0.80
C SER A 137 -3.84 8.73 -0.35
N ASN A 138 -5.13 8.48 -0.32
CA ASN A 138 -6.13 9.37 0.21
C ASN A 138 -6.77 8.72 1.44
N LYS A 139 -6.70 9.42 2.57
CA LYS A 139 -7.25 8.99 3.85
C LYS A 139 -8.14 10.10 4.39
N LEU A 140 -9.42 9.80 4.59
CA LEU A 140 -10.40 10.71 5.17
C LEU A 140 -10.97 10.08 6.44
N THR A 141 -10.87 10.80 7.55
CA THR A 141 -11.36 10.35 8.85
C THR A 141 -12.51 11.24 9.29
N HIS A 142 -13.62 10.62 9.66
CA HIS A 142 -14.79 11.29 10.18
C HIS A 142 -15.12 10.73 11.55
N GLU A 143 -15.58 11.57 12.45
CA GLU A 143 -16.08 11.21 13.76
C GLU A 143 -17.61 11.10 13.71
N PHE A 144 -18.13 10.18 14.52
CA PHE A 144 -19.56 10.00 14.68
C PHE A 144 -20.18 11.23 15.36
N ASP A 145 -21.23 11.75 14.79
CA ASP A 145 -22.00 12.86 15.34
C ASP A 145 -23.34 12.34 15.90
N GLU A 146 -23.52 12.47 17.20
CA GLU A 146 -24.73 12.00 17.90
C GLU A 146 -26.02 12.73 17.45
N LEU A 147 -25.90 13.96 16.97
CA LEU A 147 -27.06 14.73 16.51
C LEU A 147 -27.55 14.25 15.15
N SER A 148 -26.67 14.03 14.23
CA SER A 148 -27.00 13.56 12.89
C SER A 148 -27.07 12.01 12.79
N GLN A 149 -26.62 11.28 13.81
CA GLN A 149 -26.53 9.82 13.84
C GLN A 149 -25.70 9.26 12.66
N ASP A 150 -24.70 10.03 12.20
CA ASP A 150 -23.81 9.64 11.10
C ASP A 150 -22.39 10.20 11.31
N TYR A 151 -21.44 9.73 10.51
CA TYR A 151 -20.04 10.16 10.51
C TYR A 151 -19.86 11.40 9.62
N THR A 152 -20.23 12.57 10.13
CA THR A 152 -20.25 13.83 9.37
C THR A 152 -19.10 14.76 9.72
N ARG A 153 -18.52 14.66 10.91
CA ARG A 153 -17.48 15.57 11.40
C ARG A 153 -16.09 15.13 10.89
N SER A 154 -15.55 15.84 9.91
CA SER A 154 -14.19 15.60 9.42
C SER A 154 -13.14 15.88 10.48
N ILE A 155 -12.15 14.98 10.62
CA ILE A 155 -10.97 15.16 11.47
C ILE A 155 -9.77 15.41 10.58
N ASP A 156 -9.46 16.68 10.33
CA ASP A 156 -8.40 17.07 9.39
C ASP A 156 -7.01 16.61 9.86
N SER A 157 -6.74 16.59 11.16
CA SER A 157 -5.48 16.10 11.73
C SER A 157 -5.22 14.61 11.51
N LEU A 158 -6.28 13.83 11.26
CA LEU A 158 -6.22 12.40 10.95
C LEU A 158 -6.47 12.10 9.47
N SER A 159 -6.77 13.13 8.67
CA SER A 159 -7.04 13.03 7.23
C SER A 159 -5.83 13.55 6.46
N ASN A 160 -5.41 12.84 5.42
CA ASN A 160 -4.31 13.30 4.58
C ASN A 160 -4.44 12.77 3.14
N ILE A 161 -3.87 13.54 2.22
CA ILE A 161 -3.65 13.11 0.84
C ILE A 161 -2.15 13.09 0.62
N PHE A 162 -1.64 11.93 0.28
CA PHE A 162 -0.23 11.73 0.01
C PHE A 162 -0.03 11.27 -1.43
N ASN A 163 0.77 12.02 -2.18
CA ASN A 163 1.10 11.70 -3.57
C ASN A 163 2.61 11.81 -3.75
N TYR A 164 3.26 10.73 -4.11
CA TYR A 164 4.67 10.78 -4.45
C TYR A 164 4.98 10.00 -5.72
N ARG A 165 6.04 10.44 -6.37
CA ARG A 165 6.62 9.79 -7.54
C ARG A 165 8.13 9.69 -7.37
N VAL A 166 8.65 8.48 -7.52
CA VAL A 166 10.10 8.22 -7.52
C VAL A 166 10.50 7.67 -8.89
N GLN A 167 11.56 8.23 -9.46
CA GLN A 167 12.12 7.77 -10.73
C GLN A 167 13.63 7.55 -10.52
N THR A 168 14.12 6.42 -11.02
CA THR A 168 15.54 6.06 -11.03
C THR A 168 15.95 5.55 -12.41
N ASN A 169 17.15 5.91 -12.81
CA ASN A 169 17.73 5.50 -14.10
C ASN A 169 19.03 4.74 -13.87
#